data_fa321136293553ebbf919144c3d9f3d6
#
_entry.id   fa321136293553ebbf919144c3d9f3d6
#
_cell.length_a   1.000
_cell.length_b   1.000
_cell.length_c   1.000
_cell.angle_alpha   90.00
_cell.angle_beta   90.00
_cell.angle_gamma   90.00
#
_symmetry.space_group_name_H-M   'P 1'
#
loop_
_entity.id
_entity.type
_entity.pdbx_description
1 polymer ?
#
loop_
_entity_poly.entity_id
_entity_poly.type
_entity_poly.pdbx_seq_one_letter_code
_entity_poly.pdbx_strand_id
1 'polypeptide(L)'
;LKIPHLLFLNKIDKADKRLRQTLQMLQPASRVPLLLRQIPIWRNDIITGFVDLALERAHVYKEHTASEVIDLSGEDLERERTARFTMLETLADHDDELMEQLLEDIPPPRDKVFDDLAKELREGQVCPVLIGVATRTNGVLRLLKALRHEVPNVEATAKRLGVKANGNDAVAYVLKSIN
;
A
#
# COMPACT_ATOMS: atom_id res chain seq x y z
N LEU A 1 0.89 20.97 4.05
CA LEU A 1 0.73 19.91 5.07
C LEU A 1 1.22 18.60 4.49
N LYS A 2 2.22 17.97 5.13
CA LYS A 2 2.64 16.59 4.82
C LYS A 2 1.58 15.66 5.44
N ILE A 3 0.55 15.30 4.68
CA ILE A 3 -0.53 14.42 5.16
C ILE A 3 -0.24 13.02 4.64
N PRO A 4 -0.02 12.03 5.52
CA PRO A 4 0.06 10.63 5.11
C PRO A 4 -1.20 10.21 4.33
N HIS A 5 -1.02 9.55 3.21
CA HIS A 5 -2.14 9.16 2.36
C HIS A 5 -1.86 7.83 1.66
N LEU A 6 -2.94 7.12 1.38
CA LEU A 6 -2.97 5.87 0.64
C LEU A 6 -3.77 6.07 -0.65
N LEU A 7 -3.37 5.42 -1.71
CA LEU A 7 -4.15 5.36 -2.94
C LEU A 7 -4.83 3.99 -3.06
N PHE A 8 -6.15 3.97 -3.23
CA PHE A 8 -6.89 2.76 -3.52
C PHE A 8 -7.38 2.79 -4.97
N LEU A 9 -6.78 1.97 -5.83
CA LEU A 9 -7.21 1.80 -7.21
C LEU A 9 -8.39 0.85 -7.26
N ASN A 10 -9.57 1.44 -7.33
CA ASN A 10 -10.83 0.71 -7.44
C ASN A 10 -11.13 0.28 -8.87
N LYS A 11 -12.02 -0.72 -9.02
CA LYS A 11 -12.46 -1.28 -10.31
C LYS A 11 -11.32 -1.86 -11.14
N ILE A 12 -10.36 -2.47 -10.47
CA ILE A 12 -9.21 -3.09 -11.13
C ILE A 12 -9.62 -4.21 -12.10
N ASP A 13 -10.81 -4.79 -11.92
CA ASP A 13 -11.43 -5.76 -12.82
C ASP A 13 -11.76 -5.19 -14.22
N LYS A 14 -11.80 -3.86 -14.34
CA LYS A 14 -12.02 -3.14 -15.60
C LYS A 14 -10.74 -2.52 -16.16
N ALA A 15 -9.63 -2.65 -15.42
CA ALA A 15 -8.35 -2.13 -15.87
C ALA A 15 -7.75 -3.10 -16.91
N ASP A 16 -7.23 -2.54 -18.00
CA ASP A 16 -6.29 -3.25 -18.84
C ASP A 16 -5.11 -3.69 -17.97
N LYS A 17 -4.42 -4.78 -18.30
CA LYS A 17 -3.24 -5.32 -17.58
C LYS A 17 -2.06 -4.32 -17.42
N ARG A 18 -2.32 -3.01 -17.45
CA ARG A 18 -1.36 -1.90 -17.52
C ARG A 18 -1.24 -1.12 -16.21
N LEU A 19 -1.30 -1.83 -15.07
CA LEU A 19 -1.25 -1.18 -13.75
C LEU A 19 -0.07 -0.20 -13.60
N ARG A 20 1.14 -0.58 -14.06
CA ARG A 20 2.32 0.31 -14.02
C ARG A 20 2.12 1.59 -14.83
N GLN A 21 1.52 1.50 -16.02
CA GLN A 21 1.24 2.68 -16.83
C GLN A 21 0.20 3.59 -16.17
N THR A 22 -0.82 3.00 -15.54
CA THR A 22 -1.81 3.76 -14.76
C THR A 22 -1.13 4.54 -13.63
N LEU A 23 -0.18 3.93 -12.90
CA LEU A 23 0.57 4.63 -11.87
C LEU A 23 1.44 5.75 -12.43
N GLN A 24 2.12 5.52 -13.55
CA GLN A 24 2.91 6.57 -14.22
C GLN A 24 2.04 7.77 -14.64
N MET A 25 0.81 7.53 -15.09
CA MET A 25 -0.13 8.60 -15.42
C MET A 25 -0.63 9.36 -14.18
N LEU A 26 -0.73 8.68 -13.03
CA LEU A 26 -1.18 9.28 -11.76
C LEU A 26 -0.04 9.96 -10.99
N GLN A 27 1.21 9.56 -11.22
CA GLN A 27 2.37 10.08 -10.48
C GLN A 27 2.47 11.62 -10.50
N PRO A 28 2.17 12.36 -11.59
CA PRO A 28 2.20 13.82 -11.59
C PRO A 28 1.21 14.48 -10.61
N ALA A 29 0.17 13.76 -10.18
CA ALA A 29 -0.80 14.24 -9.18
C ALA A 29 -0.32 14.02 -7.73
N SER A 30 0.72 13.22 -7.52
CA SER A 30 1.32 12.96 -6.21
C SER A 30 2.67 13.66 -6.08
N ARG A 31 2.90 14.28 -4.91
CA ARG A 31 4.18 14.92 -4.57
C ARG A 31 5.23 13.92 -4.08
N VAL A 32 4.82 12.71 -3.79
CA VAL A 32 5.66 11.61 -3.30
C VAL A 32 5.51 10.40 -4.22
N PRO A 33 6.47 9.48 -4.24
CA PRO A 33 6.36 8.27 -5.05
C PRO A 33 5.08 7.49 -4.77
N LEU A 34 4.37 7.10 -5.84
CA LEU A 34 3.29 6.14 -5.76
C LEU A 34 3.90 4.73 -5.69
N LEU A 35 3.90 4.15 -4.51
CA LEU A 35 4.55 2.88 -4.23
C LEU A 35 3.56 1.73 -4.42
N LEU A 36 3.78 0.89 -5.43
CA LEU A 36 2.93 -0.26 -5.67
C LEU A 36 3.08 -1.29 -4.53
N ARG A 37 2.07 -1.36 -3.67
CA ARG A 37 2.01 -2.29 -2.54
C ARG A 37 1.50 -3.67 -2.93
N GLN A 38 0.68 -3.72 -3.99
CA GLN A 38 0.02 -4.94 -4.42
C GLN A 38 0.06 -5.07 -5.93
N ILE A 39 0.20 -6.31 -6.42
CA ILE A 39 0.02 -6.64 -7.84
C ILE A 39 -1.15 -7.62 -8.00
N PRO A 40 -1.94 -7.51 -9.08
CA PRO A 40 -3.05 -8.41 -9.34
C PRO A 40 -2.59 -9.78 -9.83
N ILE A 41 -3.29 -10.83 -9.40
CA ILE A 41 -3.16 -12.18 -9.94
C ILE A 41 -4.23 -12.36 -11.03
N TRP A 42 -3.78 -12.66 -12.23
CA TRP A 42 -4.63 -12.89 -13.38
C TRP A 42 -4.78 -14.36 -13.71
N ARG A 43 -6.00 -14.80 -14.00
CA ARG A 43 -6.31 -16.12 -14.55
C ARG A 43 -7.36 -15.95 -15.65
N ASN A 44 -7.04 -16.36 -16.88
CA ASN A 44 -7.93 -16.23 -18.04
C ASN A 44 -8.51 -14.82 -18.20
N ASP A 45 -7.66 -13.78 -18.11
CA ASP A 45 -8.02 -12.36 -18.19
C ASP A 45 -8.94 -11.85 -17.07
N ILE A 46 -9.13 -12.63 -16.01
CA ILE A 46 -9.90 -12.25 -14.83
C ILE A 46 -8.94 -12.07 -13.64
N ILE A 47 -9.14 -10.99 -12.87
CA ILE A 47 -8.42 -10.81 -11.61
C ILE A 47 -9.03 -11.71 -10.54
N THR A 48 -8.25 -12.70 -10.12
CA THR A 48 -8.66 -13.68 -9.12
C THR A 48 -8.10 -13.39 -7.73
N GLY A 49 -7.15 -12.46 -7.62
CA GLY A 49 -6.50 -12.17 -6.35
C GLY A 49 -5.46 -11.06 -6.46
N PHE A 50 -4.62 -10.97 -5.46
CA PHE A 50 -3.49 -10.04 -5.40
C PHE A 50 -2.31 -10.64 -4.62
N VAL A 51 -1.12 -10.14 -4.90
CA VAL A 51 0.08 -10.38 -4.09
C VAL A 51 0.38 -9.12 -3.29
N ASP A 52 0.56 -9.23 -1.98
CA ASP A 52 1.07 -8.19 -1.11
C ASP A 52 2.61 -8.24 -1.13
N LEU A 53 3.23 -7.25 -1.75
CA LEU A 53 4.67 -7.23 -2.00
C LEU A 53 5.52 -7.04 -0.73
N ALA A 54 5.01 -6.36 0.29
CA ALA A 54 5.75 -6.19 1.54
C ALA A 54 5.71 -7.45 2.40
N LEU A 55 4.57 -8.17 2.41
CA LEU A 55 4.38 -9.39 3.19
C LEU A 55 4.73 -10.66 2.41
N GLU A 56 5.00 -10.57 1.09
CA GLU A 56 5.24 -11.71 0.20
C GLU A 56 4.14 -12.78 0.32
N ARG A 57 2.88 -12.30 0.30
CA ARG A 57 1.71 -13.16 0.45
C ARG A 57 0.76 -12.98 -0.71
N ALA A 58 0.45 -14.07 -1.37
CA ALA A 58 -0.56 -14.12 -2.41
C ALA A 58 -1.93 -14.45 -1.80
N HIS A 59 -2.95 -13.73 -2.23
CA HIS A 59 -4.32 -13.86 -1.76
C HIS A 59 -5.26 -14.06 -2.95
N VAL A 60 -6.07 -15.10 -2.91
CA VAL A 60 -7.16 -15.33 -3.88
C VAL A 60 -8.46 -14.86 -3.27
N TYR A 61 -9.22 -14.09 -4.05
CA TYR A 61 -10.54 -13.63 -3.65
C TYR A 61 -11.53 -14.79 -3.54
N LYS A 62 -12.32 -14.79 -2.46
CA LYS A 62 -13.45 -15.68 -2.27
C LYS A 62 -14.73 -14.85 -2.09
N GLU A 63 -15.82 -15.30 -2.68
CA GLU A 63 -17.11 -14.62 -2.52
C GLU A 63 -17.54 -14.66 -1.05
N HIS A 64 -17.93 -13.51 -0.53
CA HIS A 64 -18.49 -13.31 0.81
C HIS A 64 -17.63 -13.77 2.00
N THR A 65 -16.34 -14.10 1.77
CA THR A 65 -15.42 -14.55 2.82
C THR A 65 -14.06 -13.85 2.71
N ALA A 66 -13.21 -14.09 3.70
CA ALA A 66 -11.81 -13.63 3.63
C ALA A 66 -11.06 -14.33 2.49
N SER A 67 -10.16 -13.59 1.83
CA SER A 67 -9.28 -14.15 0.80
C SER A 67 -8.40 -15.26 1.36
N GLU A 68 -8.17 -16.29 0.56
CA GLU A 68 -7.30 -17.41 0.89
C GLU A 68 -5.85 -17.08 0.54
N VAL A 69 -4.93 -17.47 1.41
CA VAL A 69 -3.48 -17.37 1.14
C VAL A 69 -3.05 -18.57 0.31
N ILE A 70 -2.31 -18.31 -0.77
CA ILE A 70 -1.76 -19.34 -1.66
C ILE A 70 -0.28 -19.14 -1.86
N ASP A 71 0.42 -20.20 -2.29
CA ASP A 71 1.81 -20.12 -2.72
C ASP A 71 1.88 -19.69 -4.18
N LEU A 72 2.85 -18.85 -4.50
CA LEU A 72 3.13 -18.43 -5.87
C LEU A 72 4.08 -19.40 -6.56
N SER A 73 3.89 -19.58 -7.85
CA SER A 73 4.78 -20.39 -8.69
C SER A 73 4.85 -19.82 -10.11
N GLY A 74 5.87 -20.24 -10.84
CA GLY A 74 6.03 -19.89 -12.25
C GLY A 74 6.09 -18.39 -12.51
N GLU A 75 5.34 -17.94 -13.52
CA GLU A 75 5.33 -16.55 -13.98
C GLU A 75 4.86 -15.57 -12.90
N ASP A 76 3.90 -15.94 -12.05
CA ASP A 76 3.41 -15.06 -10.98
C ASP A 76 4.49 -14.78 -9.94
N LEU A 77 5.35 -15.76 -9.63
CA LEU A 77 6.48 -15.58 -8.71
C LEU A 77 7.55 -14.64 -9.30
N GLU A 78 7.86 -14.76 -10.59
CA GLU A 78 8.80 -13.84 -11.25
C GLU A 78 8.26 -12.41 -11.34
N ARG A 79 6.96 -12.26 -11.57
CA ARG A 79 6.30 -10.95 -11.55
C ARG A 79 6.31 -10.33 -10.15
N GLU A 80 6.10 -11.13 -9.13
CA GLU A 80 6.20 -10.71 -7.73
C GLU A 80 7.60 -10.23 -7.40
N ARG A 81 8.64 -11.01 -7.69
CA ARG A 81 10.04 -10.65 -7.44
C ARG A 81 10.42 -9.34 -8.10
N THR A 82 10.07 -9.17 -9.38
CA THR A 82 10.34 -7.93 -10.11
C THR A 82 9.61 -6.73 -9.51
N ALA A 83 8.34 -6.90 -9.14
CA ALA A 83 7.56 -5.82 -8.55
C ALA A 83 8.03 -5.48 -7.14
N ARG A 84 8.39 -6.49 -6.34
CA ARG A 84 8.94 -6.32 -5.00
C ARG A 84 10.28 -5.59 -5.05
N PHE A 85 11.17 -5.97 -5.96
CA PHE A 85 12.46 -5.29 -6.12
C PHE A 85 12.26 -3.80 -6.39
N THR A 86 11.38 -3.42 -7.32
CA THR A 86 11.05 -2.00 -7.59
C THR A 86 10.47 -1.29 -6.35
N MET A 87 9.67 -1.99 -5.54
CA MET A 87 9.17 -1.43 -4.29
C MET A 87 10.31 -1.18 -3.29
N LEU A 88 11.22 -2.15 -3.15
CA LEU A 88 12.37 -2.05 -2.24
C LEU A 88 13.35 -0.94 -2.66
N GLU A 89 13.61 -0.78 -3.97
CA GLU A 89 14.42 0.34 -4.48
C GLU A 89 13.83 1.70 -4.04
N THR A 90 12.50 1.85 -4.13
CA THR A 90 11.85 3.11 -3.72
C THR A 90 11.93 3.35 -2.21
N LEU A 91 11.82 2.30 -1.38
CA LEU A 91 11.98 2.41 0.07
C LEU A 91 13.44 2.69 0.46
N ALA A 92 14.40 2.11 -0.25
CA ALA A 92 15.83 2.31 -0.02
C ALA A 92 16.29 3.76 -0.26
N ASP A 93 15.52 4.57 -1.00
CA ASP A 93 15.81 6.02 -1.12
C ASP A 93 15.75 6.75 0.23
N HIS A 94 15.17 6.14 1.26
CA HIS A 94 14.98 6.72 2.59
C HIS A 94 15.58 5.87 3.73
N ASP A 95 16.17 4.72 3.42
CA ASP A 95 16.79 3.80 4.38
C ASP A 95 18.14 3.28 3.88
N ASP A 96 19.24 3.80 4.44
CA ASP A 96 20.61 3.47 4.05
C ASP A 96 20.94 1.97 4.29
N GLU A 97 20.37 1.36 5.34
CA GLU A 97 20.58 -0.07 5.63
C GLU A 97 19.89 -0.95 4.62
N LEU A 98 18.66 -0.58 4.20
CA LEU A 98 17.95 -1.27 3.13
C LEU A 98 18.69 -1.13 1.80
N MET A 99 19.24 0.05 1.52
CA MET A 99 20.07 0.30 0.33
C MET A 99 21.30 -0.61 0.30
N GLU A 100 22.03 -0.70 1.42
CA GLU A 100 23.20 -1.57 1.54
C GLU A 100 22.85 -3.04 1.30
N GLN A 101 21.74 -3.53 1.91
CA GLN A 101 21.27 -4.89 1.70
C GLN A 101 20.93 -5.17 0.23
N LEU A 102 20.29 -4.23 -0.47
CA LEU A 102 19.97 -4.39 -1.89
C LEU A 102 21.22 -4.42 -2.77
N LEU A 103 22.24 -3.61 -2.47
CA LEU A 103 23.52 -3.61 -3.20
C LEU A 103 24.32 -4.90 -3.00
N GLU A 104 24.17 -5.54 -1.85
CA GLU A 104 24.83 -6.82 -1.51
C GLU A 104 24.01 -8.04 -1.90
N ASP A 105 22.87 -7.88 -2.60
CA ASP A 105 21.92 -8.95 -2.94
C ASP A 105 21.40 -9.73 -1.70
N ILE A 106 21.36 -9.06 -0.53
CA ILE A 106 20.82 -9.63 0.71
C ILE A 106 19.32 -9.38 0.78
N PRO A 107 18.47 -10.43 0.82
CA PRO A 107 17.03 -10.23 0.93
C PRO A 107 16.65 -9.65 2.30
N PRO A 108 16.00 -8.47 2.36
CA PRO A 108 15.60 -7.88 3.63
C PRO A 108 14.48 -8.69 4.30
N PRO A 109 14.48 -8.79 5.65
CA PRO A 109 13.42 -9.44 6.39
C PRO A 109 12.05 -8.79 6.12
N ARG A 110 10.99 -9.61 6.00
CA ARG A 110 9.62 -9.12 5.71
C ARG A 110 9.12 -8.10 6.72
N ASP A 111 9.37 -8.35 7.99
CA ASP A 111 8.93 -7.46 9.07
C ASP A 111 9.61 -6.10 8.97
N LYS A 112 10.90 -6.06 8.64
CA LYS A 112 11.63 -4.82 8.41
C LYS A 112 11.02 -4.03 7.23
N VAL A 113 10.81 -4.67 6.10
CA VAL A 113 10.19 -4.04 4.91
C VAL A 113 8.81 -3.48 5.24
N PHE A 114 8.03 -4.19 6.06
CA PHE A 114 6.72 -3.72 6.50
C PHE A 114 6.82 -2.48 7.40
N ASP A 115 7.76 -2.50 8.35
CA ASP A 115 7.98 -1.40 9.30
C ASP A 115 8.50 -0.15 8.58
N ASP A 116 9.43 -0.29 7.63
CA ASP A 116 9.96 0.81 6.81
C ASP A 116 8.84 1.44 5.96
N LEU A 117 8.04 0.63 5.29
CA LEU A 117 6.90 1.12 4.51
C LEU A 117 5.89 1.87 5.39
N ALA A 118 5.59 1.36 6.58
CA ALA A 118 4.67 2.01 7.51
C ALA A 118 5.25 3.32 8.08
N LYS A 119 6.56 3.36 8.34
CA LYS A 119 7.29 4.55 8.76
C LYS A 119 7.22 5.63 7.67
N GLU A 120 7.63 5.31 6.45
CA GLU A 120 7.67 6.26 5.34
C GLU A 120 6.28 6.78 4.94
N LEU A 121 5.24 5.93 5.02
CA LEU A 121 3.86 6.37 4.90
C LEU A 121 3.52 7.41 5.97
N ARG A 122 3.84 7.14 7.25
CA ARG A 122 3.54 8.05 8.37
C ARG A 122 4.29 9.37 8.28
N GLU A 123 5.50 9.35 7.74
CA GLU A 123 6.32 10.53 7.49
C GLU A 123 5.92 11.28 6.20
N GLY A 124 5.04 10.67 5.39
CA GLY A 124 4.56 11.24 4.13
C GLY A 124 5.64 11.29 3.06
N GLN A 125 6.52 10.28 3.02
CA GLN A 125 7.59 10.12 2.05
C GLN A 125 7.15 9.29 0.85
N VAL A 126 6.24 8.33 1.06
CA VAL A 126 5.65 7.51 0.01
C VAL A 126 4.12 7.46 0.09
N CYS A 127 3.48 7.14 -1.00
CA CYS A 127 2.05 6.87 -1.08
C CYS A 127 1.83 5.41 -1.51
N PRO A 128 1.59 4.48 -0.56
CA PRO A 128 1.31 3.09 -0.89
C PRO A 128 0.02 2.94 -1.69
N VAL A 129 0.09 2.13 -2.75
CA VAL A 129 -1.02 1.87 -3.66
C VAL A 129 -1.58 0.49 -3.42
N LEU A 130 -2.86 0.45 -3.05
CA LEU A 130 -3.65 -0.76 -2.87
C LEU A 130 -4.64 -0.90 -4.02
N ILE A 131 -5.01 -2.13 -4.35
CA ILE A 131 -5.89 -2.44 -5.47
C ILE A 131 -7.14 -3.20 -5.01
N GLY A 132 -8.25 -3.04 -5.73
CA GLY A 132 -9.45 -3.82 -5.43
C GLY A 132 -10.65 -3.55 -6.32
N VAL A 133 -11.74 -4.26 -5.97
CA VAL A 133 -13.07 -4.12 -6.58
C VAL A 133 -14.08 -3.94 -5.45
N ALA A 134 -14.35 -2.70 -5.08
CA ALA A 134 -15.15 -2.38 -3.90
C ALA A 134 -16.58 -2.96 -3.97
N THR A 135 -17.19 -3.01 -5.16
CA THR A 135 -18.53 -3.60 -5.37
C THR A 135 -18.60 -5.10 -5.07
N ARG A 136 -17.45 -5.78 -5.08
CA ARG A 136 -17.31 -7.20 -4.72
C ARG A 136 -16.61 -7.40 -3.37
N THR A 137 -16.37 -6.32 -2.62
CA THR A 137 -15.57 -6.29 -1.38
C THR A 137 -14.11 -6.75 -1.52
N ASN A 138 -13.67 -7.07 -2.74
CA ASN A 138 -12.31 -7.52 -3.03
C ASN A 138 -11.29 -6.42 -2.74
N GLY A 139 -10.26 -6.72 -1.93
CA GLY A 139 -9.23 -5.77 -1.51
C GLY A 139 -9.65 -4.82 -0.37
N VAL A 140 -10.95 -4.67 -0.08
CA VAL A 140 -11.45 -3.72 0.94
C VAL A 140 -10.96 -4.09 2.34
N LEU A 141 -10.97 -5.36 2.71
CA LEU A 141 -10.46 -5.81 4.02
C LEU A 141 -8.96 -5.50 4.17
N ARG A 142 -8.18 -5.59 3.10
CA ARG A 142 -6.76 -5.24 3.12
C ARG A 142 -6.57 -3.73 3.30
N LEU A 143 -7.37 -2.91 2.61
CA LEU A 143 -7.39 -1.46 2.82
C LEU A 143 -7.72 -1.11 4.28
N LEU A 144 -8.75 -1.72 4.87
CA LEU A 144 -9.13 -1.49 6.26
C LEU A 144 -8.01 -1.91 7.24
N LYS A 145 -7.30 -3.00 6.96
CA LYS A 145 -6.13 -3.41 7.75
C LYS A 145 -4.99 -2.40 7.62
N ALA A 146 -4.70 -1.89 6.43
CA ALA A 146 -3.70 -0.84 6.23
C ALA A 146 -4.07 0.43 7.00
N LEU A 147 -5.32 0.88 6.92
CA LEU A 147 -5.82 2.02 7.70
C LEU A 147 -5.72 1.80 9.22
N ARG A 148 -5.85 0.56 9.69
CA ARG A 148 -5.76 0.25 11.12
C ARG A 148 -4.33 0.20 11.65
N HIS A 149 -3.38 -0.33 10.85
CA HIS A 149 -2.05 -0.71 11.34
C HIS A 149 -0.91 0.15 10.80
N GLU A 150 -1.08 0.74 9.62
CA GLU A 150 -0.01 1.42 8.90
C GLU A 150 -0.09 2.95 9.00
N VAL A 151 -1.31 3.52 9.12
CA VAL A 151 -1.46 4.98 9.23
C VAL A 151 -1.13 5.52 10.63
N PRO A 152 -0.85 6.83 10.77
CA PRO A 152 -0.63 7.45 12.07
C PRO A 152 -1.83 7.31 13.00
N ASN A 153 -1.58 7.06 14.27
CA ASN A 153 -2.60 7.08 15.29
C ASN A 153 -3.05 8.52 15.63
N VAL A 154 -4.05 8.62 16.51
CA VAL A 154 -4.62 9.92 16.93
C VAL A 154 -3.56 10.81 17.60
N GLU A 155 -2.68 10.24 18.42
CA GLU A 155 -1.63 10.99 19.12
C GLU A 155 -0.61 11.59 18.16
N ALA A 156 -0.11 10.78 17.20
CA ALA A 156 0.81 11.25 16.16
C ALA A 156 0.15 12.33 15.28
N THR A 157 -1.14 12.18 14.98
CA THR A 157 -1.91 13.17 14.24
C THR A 157 -2.09 14.46 15.03
N ALA A 158 -2.43 14.39 16.31
CA ALA A 158 -2.55 15.56 17.20
C ALA A 158 -1.21 16.32 17.29
N LYS A 159 -0.11 15.59 17.49
CA LYS A 159 1.26 16.17 17.50
C LYS A 159 1.57 16.90 16.19
N ARG A 160 1.28 16.28 15.04
CA ARG A 160 1.50 16.88 13.72
C ARG A 160 0.66 18.15 13.49
N LEU A 161 -0.54 18.19 14.02
CA LEU A 161 -1.45 19.34 13.93
C LEU A 161 -1.19 20.40 15.01
N GLY A 162 -0.26 20.16 15.94
CA GLY A 162 0.00 21.06 17.07
C GLY A 162 -1.14 21.12 18.08
N VAL A 163 -2.03 20.12 18.09
CA VAL A 163 -3.16 20.04 19.02
C VAL A 163 -2.65 19.51 20.37
N LYS A 164 -2.84 20.30 21.43
CA LYS A 164 -2.54 19.84 22.79
C LYS A 164 -3.78 19.13 23.36
N ALA A 165 -3.62 17.89 23.77
CA ALA A 165 -4.65 17.14 24.49
C ALA A 165 -4.79 17.68 25.92
N ASN A 166 -5.35 18.85 26.13
CA ASN A 166 -5.62 19.45 27.44
C ASN A 166 -7.04 19.10 27.87
N GLY A 167 -7.28 17.85 28.20
CA GLY A 167 -8.39 17.32 29.00
C GLY A 167 -9.85 17.76 28.74
N ASN A 168 -10.13 18.97 28.37
CA ASN A 168 -11.47 19.53 28.29
C ASN A 168 -11.86 20.09 26.92
N ASP A 169 -10.96 20.17 25.94
CA ASP A 169 -11.24 20.76 24.65
C ASP A 169 -11.41 19.67 23.57
N ALA A 170 -12.51 19.73 22.81
CA ALA A 170 -12.70 18.90 21.64
C ALA A 170 -12.27 19.66 20.39
N VAL A 171 -11.44 19.03 19.55
CA VAL A 171 -11.06 19.56 18.23
C VAL A 171 -11.77 18.76 17.14
N ALA A 172 -12.51 19.45 16.30
CA ALA A 172 -13.21 18.85 15.16
C ALA A 172 -12.73 19.49 13.86
N TYR A 173 -12.48 18.64 12.85
CA TYR A 173 -12.20 19.07 11.49
C TYR A 173 -13.41 18.79 10.59
N VAL A 174 -13.92 19.82 9.92
CA VAL A 174 -14.98 19.65 8.93
C VAL A 174 -14.35 19.20 7.62
N LEU A 175 -14.58 17.94 7.22
CA LEU A 175 -14.07 17.38 5.98
C LEU A 175 -15.00 17.66 4.79
N LYS A 176 -16.31 17.78 5.04
CA LYS A 176 -17.33 18.02 4.03
C LYS A 176 -18.58 18.61 4.69
N SER A 177 -19.15 19.64 4.09
CA SER A 177 -20.54 20.07 4.39
C SER A 177 -21.44 19.69 3.21
N ILE A 178 -22.64 19.20 3.51
CA ILE A 178 -23.68 18.90 2.53
C ILE A 178 -24.84 19.86 2.83
N ASN A 179 -25.19 20.69 1.87
CA ASN A 179 -26.38 21.54 1.90
C ASN A 179 -27.57 20.76 1.41
#